data_17d2515ea4ba77c0dbb18d1c47f186bc
#
_entry.id   17d2515ea4ba77c0dbb18d1c47f186bc
#
_cell.length_a   1.000
_cell.length_b   1.000
_cell.length_c   1.000
_cell.angle_alpha   90.00
_cell.angle_beta   90.00
_cell.angle_gamma   90.00
#
_symmetry.space_group_name_H-M   'P 1'
#
loop_
_entity.id
_entity.type
_entity.pdbx_description
1 polymer ?
#
loop_
_entity_poly.entity_id
_entity_poly.type
_entity_poly.pdbx_seq_one_letter_code
_entity_poly.pdbx_strand_id
1 'polypeptide(L)'
;RQDYKTMIYLDNAATSLQKPKEVEEEIIRALHTMGNPGRGAHDATLQAGRCVYQVREQLAQLFNAESADCIAFTSNATEALNTAILGLFQKGDHVITTVCEHNSVLRPLYRLQKQGVEVSFLSADEQGILDYDKLPALIKENTKAVIVTHASNLTGNITDLECIKKEISHKDILLIADASQTAGILPIDVQKMGIDVLCFTGHKGLMGPQGTGGLYVRQGVKINPLKVGGSGIHSFDHDHPKAMPEHLEAGTLNVHGIAGLGGALNYLSEIGTEAIIKKERSLIKRLEDQIRDLQNIHLYGNPDSSQRVGILSFNIGDEDSAYVADWLFEEEEIAVRSGAHCAPLMHETLGTKMQGAVRISVSHKNTEEEIDRTAKAIKKLSQLLE
;
A
#
# COMPACT_ATOMS: atom_id res chain seq x y z
N ARG A 1 25.00 -13.25 15.51
CA ARG A 1 23.91 -12.23 15.39
C ARG A 1 24.59 -10.90 15.17
N GLN A 2 24.58 -10.38 13.93
CA GLN A 2 24.89 -8.98 13.70
C GLN A 2 23.85 -8.17 14.48
N ASP A 3 24.32 -7.28 15.36
CA ASP A 3 23.45 -6.41 16.12
C ASP A 3 22.81 -5.39 15.16
N TYR A 4 21.60 -5.67 14.68
CA TYR A 4 20.76 -4.72 13.93
C TYR A 4 20.37 -3.47 14.77
N LYS A 5 20.90 -3.36 15.99
CA LYS A 5 20.62 -2.25 16.92
C LYS A 5 21.29 -0.93 16.57
N THR A 6 22.24 -0.90 15.63
CA THR A 6 22.97 0.32 15.26
C THR A 6 22.45 0.98 13.99
N MET A 7 21.83 0.21 13.08
CA MET A 7 21.33 0.71 11.80
C MET A 7 20.06 1.52 11.97
N ILE A 8 20.04 2.73 11.42
CA ILE A 8 18.83 3.54 11.29
C ILE A 8 18.07 3.07 10.05
N TYR A 9 16.88 2.48 10.24
CA TYR A 9 16.07 1.96 9.15
C TYR A 9 14.97 2.93 8.75
N LEU A 10 15.08 3.49 7.55
CA LEU A 10 14.18 4.49 6.97
C LEU A 10 13.64 4.06 5.58
N ASP A 11 13.43 2.76 5.37
CA ASP A 11 12.80 2.20 4.16
C ASP A 11 11.48 1.46 4.49
N ASN A 12 10.69 2.01 5.42
CA ASN A 12 9.43 1.39 5.86
C ASN A 12 8.34 1.35 4.77
N ALA A 13 8.39 2.22 3.77
CA ALA A 13 7.50 2.18 2.61
C ALA A 13 7.75 0.96 1.69
N ALA A 14 8.91 0.33 1.76
CA ALA A 14 9.19 -0.94 1.11
C ALA A 14 8.65 -2.11 1.94
N THR A 15 8.99 -2.16 3.22
CA THR A 15 8.47 -3.11 4.23
C THR A 15 8.80 -2.57 5.62
N SER A 16 7.93 -2.75 6.60
CA SER A 16 8.28 -2.46 8.00
C SER A 16 9.27 -3.51 8.51
N LEU A 17 10.43 -3.08 9.03
CA LEU A 17 11.44 -3.99 9.55
C LEU A 17 11.12 -4.46 10.98
N GLN A 18 10.79 -3.51 11.86
CA GLN A 18 10.50 -3.78 13.25
C GLN A 18 9.03 -4.21 13.41
N LYS A 19 8.79 -5.51 13.47
CA LYS A 19 7.44 -6.04 13.74
C LYS A 19 7.10 -5.96 15.23
N PRO A 20 5.82 -5.81 15.59
CA PRO A 20 5.34 -6.03 16.96
C PRO A 20 5.64 -7.48 17.40
N LYS A 21 5.87 -7.69 18.70
CA LYS A 21 6.11 -9.03 19.24
C LYS A 21 4.90 -9.97 19.08
N GLU A 22 3.71 -9.40 19.07
CA GLU A 22 2.44 -10.08 18.85
C GLU A 22 2.42 -10.83 17.51
N VAL A 23 3.12 -10.31 16.50
CA VAL A 23 3.28 -10.95 15.19
C VAL A 23 4.04 -12.26 15.31
N GLU A 24 5.18 -12.25 16.00
CA GLU A 24 6.02 -13.44 16.23
C GLU A 24 5.26 -14.47 17.07
N GLU A 25 4.65 -14.03 18.17
CA GLU A 25 3.91 -14.89 19.11
C GLU A 25 2.77 -15.63 18.38
N GLU A 26 1.98 -14.92 17.53
CA GLU A 26 0.88 -15.52 16.80
C GLU A 26 1.34 -16.47 15.68
N ILE A 27 2.43 -16.16 14.99
CA ILE A 27 3.00 -17.07 13.98
C ILE A 27 3.47 -18.37 14.66
N ILE A 28 4.21 -18.28 15.77
CA ILE A 28 4.69 -19.45 16.52
C ILE A 28 3.52 -20.27 17.03
N ARG A 29 2.50 -19.63 17.60
CA ARG A 29 1.29 -20.31 18.05
C ARG A 29 0.61 -21.06 16.90
N ALA A 30 0.44 -20.40 15.75
CA ALA A 30 -0.20 -20.99 14.58
C ALA A 30 0.58 -22.21 14.05
N LEU A 31 1.93 -22.14 13.99
CA LEU A 31 2.77 -23.25 13.55
C LEU A 31 2.61 -24.50 14.41
N HIS A 32 2.35 -24.35 15.70
CA HIS A 32 2.22 -25.48 16.63
C HIS A 32 0.79 -26.01 16.80
N THR A 33 -0.24 -25.20 16.50
CA THR A 33 -1.62 -25.54 16.88
C THR A 33 -2.62 -25.53 15.72
N MET A 34 -2.29 -24.92 14.59
CA MET A 34 -3.24 -24.74 13.49
C MET A 34 -2.95 -25.68 12.31
N GLY A 35 -4.00 -26.31 11.81
CA GLY A 35 -3.98 -27.12 10.59
C GLY A 35 -4.57 -26.37 9.39
N ASN A 36 -5.09 -27.15 8.41
CA ASN A 36 -5.81 -26.57 7.28
C ASN A 36 -7.17 -26.02 7.74
N PRO A 37 -7.56 -24.78 7.42
CA PRO A 37 -8.84 -24.16 7.81
C PRO A 37 -10.07 -24.75 7.09
N GLY A 38 -9.90 -25.80 6.28
CA GLY A 38 -10.98 -26.47 5.58
C GLY A 38 -11.92 -27.27 6.46
N ARG A 39 -12.66 -28.21 5.85
CA ARG A 39 -13.66 -29.06 6.52
C ARG A 39 -13.01 -30.15 7.36
N GLY A 40 -12.65 -29.87 8.59
CA GLY A 40 -12.24 -30.86 9.58
C GLY A 40 -12.93 -30.62 10.90
N ALA A 41 -13.25 -31.71 11.62
CA ALA A 41 -13.91 -31.61 12.93
C ALA A 41 -12.90 -31.62 14.10
N HIS A 42 -11.60 -31.69 13.82
CA HIS A 42 -10.58 -31.71 14.88
C HIS A 42 -10.08 -30.30 15.24
N ASP A 43 -9.58 -30.15 16.44
CA ASP A 43 -9.23 -28.87 17.04
C ASP A 43 -8.30 -28.00 16.17
N ALA A 44 -7.28 -28.60 15.54
CA ALA A 44 -6.34 -27.84 14.72
C ALA A 44 -7.01 -27.16 13.51
N THR A 45 -7.97 -27.81 12.84
CA THR A 45 -8.75 -27.23 11.75
C THR A 45 -9.69 -26.14 12.25
N LEU A 46 -10.38 -26.38 13.37
CA LEU A 46 -11.30 -25.41 13.96
C LEU A 46 -10.55 -24.14 14.44
N GLN A 47 -9.38 -24.30 15.04
CA GLN A 47 -8.53 -23.16 15.44
C GLN A 47 -8.08 -22.36 14.23
N ALA A 48 -7.63 -23.01 13.15
CA ALA A 48 -7.22 -22.35 11.93
C ALA A 48 -8.37 -21.55 11.29
N GLY A 49 -9.56 -22.17 11.18
CA GLY A 49 -10.76 -21.51 10.65
C GLY A 49 -11.19 -20.29 11.47
N ARG A 50 -11.19 -20.43 12.80
CA ARG A 50 -11.50 -19.31 13.71
C ARG A 50 -10.48 -18.17 13.59
N CYS A 51 -9.20 -18.51 13.53
CA CYS A 51 -8.14 -17.51 13.36
C CYS A 51 -8.32 -16.71 12.07
N VAL A 52 -8.49 -17.39 10.93
CA VAL A 52 -8.70 -16.74 9.62
C VAL A 52 -9.93 -15.83 9.67
N TYR A 53 -11.04 -16.30 10.25
CA TYR A 53 -12.26 -15.51 10.35
C TYR A 53 -12.08 -14.28 11.26
N GLN A 54 -11.46 -14.44 12.43
CA GLN A 54 -11.18 -13.31 13.35
C GLN A 54 -10.32 -12.22 12.71
N VAL A 55 -9.27 -12.60 11.97
CA VAL A 55 -8.42 -11.62 11.28
C VAL A 55 -9.19 -10.91 10.18
N ARG A 56 -10.10 -11.62 9.49
CA ARG A 56 -11.00 -11.03 8.50
C ARG A 56 -11.95 -10.01 9.15
N GLU A 57 -12.51 -10.33 10.33
CA GLU A 57 -13.34 -9.40 11.11
C GLU A 57 -12.54 -8.16 11.55
N GLN A 58 -11.29 -8.34 12.02
CA GLN A 58 -10.42 -7.22 12.40
C GLN A 58 -10.14 -6.28 11.21
N LEU A 59 -9.89 -6.82 10.02
CA LEU A 59 -9.73 -6.02 8.80
C LEU A 59 -11.03 -5.32 8.41
N ALA A 60 -12.17 -5.99 8.50
CA ALA A 60 -13.47 -5.39 8.24
C ALA A 60 -13.75 -4.22 9.21
N GLN A 61 -13.42 -4.37 10.48
CA GLN A 61 -13.52 -3.30 11.47
C GLN A 61 -12.55 -2.13 11.17
N LEU A 62 -11.29 -2.44 10.84
CA LEU A 62 -10.29 -1.42 10.53
C LEU A 62 -10.70 -0.54 9.36
N PHE A 63 -11.35 -1.11 8.34
CA PHE A 63 -11.77 -0.41 7.12
C PHE A 63 -13.24 0.01 7.14
N ASN A 64 -13.97 -0.27 8.22
CA ASN A 64 -15.43 -0.07 8.32
C ASN A 64 -16.18 -0.72 7.14
N ALA A 65 -15.81 -1.97 6.81
CA ALA A 65 -16.51 -2.77 5.81
C ALA A 65 -17.89 -3.24 6.32
N GLU A 66 -18.82 -3.55 5.42
CA GLU A 66 -20.18 -3.98 5.76
C GLU A 66 -20.22 -5.33 6.49
N SER A 67 -19.27 -6.22 6.16
CA SER A 67 -19.11 -7.52 6.83
C SER A 67 -17.72 -8.09 6.59
N ALA A 68 -17.33 -9.09 7.36
CA ALA A 68 -16.10 -9.83 7.17
C ALA A 68 -16.02 -10.51 5.79
N ASP A 69 -17.15 -10.94 5.24
CA ASP A 69 -17.22 -11.61 3.93
C ASP A 69 -16.84 -10.66 2.77
N CYS A 70 -16.83 -9.35 2.99
CA CYS A 70 -16.33 -8.39 2.01
C CYS A 70 -14.81 -8.37 1.88
N ILE A 71 -14.08 -9.06 2.75
CA ILE A 71 -12.61 -9.12 2.75
C ILE A 71 -12.16 -10.47 2.17
N ALA A 72 -11.33 -10.46 1.14
CA ALA A 72 -10.64 -11.64 0.63
C ALA A 72 -9.14 -11.52 0.83
N PHE A 73 -8.48 -12.61 1.27
CA PHE A 73 -7.04 -12.65 1.45
C PHE A 73 -6.29 -12.91 0.14
N THR A 74 -5.16 -12.27 0.01
CA THR A 74 -4.19 -12.49 -1.06
C THR A 74 -2.78 -12.55 -0.46
N SER A 75 -1.78 -12.91 -1.26
CA SER A 75 -0.39 -12.93 -0.79
C SER A 75 0.23 -11.55 -0.66
N ASN A 76 -0.33 -10.53 -1.31
CA ASN A 76 0.14 -9.14 -1.28
C ASN A 76 -0.83 -8.21 -2.06
N ALA A 77 -0.59 -6.91 -2.02
CA ALA A 77 -1.37 -5.93 -2.78
C ALA A 77 -1.29 -6.14 -4.30
N THR A 78 -0.16 -6.60 -4.84
CA THR A 78 -0.03 -6.86 -6.29
C THR A 78 -1.02 -7.93 -6.74
N GLU A 79 -1.19 -9.00 -5.97
CA GLU A 79 -2.20 -10.03 -6.27
C GLU A 79 -3.63 -9.47 -6.12
N ALA A 80 -3.89 -8.69 -5.07
CA ALA A 80 -5.18 -8.03 -4.88
C ALA A 80 -5.55 -7.12 -6.06
N LEU A 81 -4.61 -6.27 -6.51
CA LEU A 81 -4.78 -5.37 -7.64
C LEU A 81 -4.96 -6.14 -8.96
N ASN A 82 -4.20 -7.22 -9.19
CA ASN A 82 -4.42 -8.07 -10.36
C ASN A 82 -5.80 -8.72 -10.33
N THR A 83 -6.25 -9.20 -9.17
CA THR A 83 -7.59 -9.79 -9.00
C THR A 83 -8.67 -8.76 -9.34
N ALA A 84 -8.58 -7.55 -8.80
CA ALA A 84 -9.53 -6.48 -9.08
C ALA A 84 -9.50 -6.05 -10.55
N ILE A 85 -8.32 -5.68 -11.07
CA ILE A 85 -8.17 -5.09 -12.40
C ILE A 85 -8.50 -6.10 -13.50
N LEU A 86 -7.95 -7.30 -13.43
CA LEU A 86 -8.18 -8.32 -14.47
C LEU A 86 -9.56 -8.97 -14.36
N GLY A 87 -10.18 -8.94 -13.17
CA GLY A 87 -11.50 -9.52 -12.93
C GLY A 87 -12.68 -8.59 -13.22
N LEU A 88 -12.45 -7.26 -13.31
CA LEU A 88 -13.52 -6.27 -13.49
C LEU A 88 -13.71 -5.79 -14.93
N PHE A 89 -12.64 -5.75 -15.74
CA PHE A 89 -12.67 -5.03 -17.01
C PHE A 89 -12.49 -5.96 -18.21
N GLN A 90 -13.14 -5.59 -19.32
CA GLN A 90 -13.11 -6.30 -20.57
C GLN A 90 -12.94 -5.34 -21.75
N LYS A 91 -12.73 -5.88 -22.94
CA LYS A 91 -12.63 -5.10 -24.19
C LYS A 91 -13.79 -4.13 -24.34
N GLY A 92 -13.48 -2.87 -24.63
CA GLY A 92 -14.45 -1.79 -24.80
C GLY A 92 -14.76 -1.00 -23.53
N ASP A 93 -14.31 -1.46 -22.36
CA ASP A 93 -14.39 -0.67 -21.11
C ASP A 93 -13.34 0.45 -21.11
N HIS A 94 -13.63 1.52 -20.40
CA HIS A 94 -12.71 2.61 -20.13
C HIS A 94 -12.42 2.72 -18.63
N VAL A 95 -11.15 2.91 -18.29
CA VAL A 95 -10.65 3.08 -16.92
C VAL A 95 -9.86 4.37 -16.83
N ILE A 96 -10.08 5.14 -15.78
CA ILE A 96 -9.26 6.29 -15.42
C ILE A 96 -8.32 5.86 -14.31
N THR A 97 -7.04 6.21 -14.41
CA THR A 97 -6.05 6.05 -13.39
C THR A 97 -5.17 7.29 -13.29
N THR A 98 -4.07 7.28 -12.52
CA THR A 98 -3.26 8.47 -12.33
C THR A 98 -1.79 8.24 -12.69
N VAL A 99 -1.02 9.33 -12.81
CA VAL A 99 0.43 9.27 -12.98
C VAL A 99 1.16 8.91 -11.67
N CYS A 100 0.45 8.84 -10.54
CA CYS A 100 1.01 8.50 -9.22
C CYS A 100 1.12 6.99 -8.97
N GLU A 101 0.61 6.15 -9.89
CA GLU A 101 0.41 4.74 -9.65
C GLU A 101 1.71 3.94 -9.59
N HIS A 102 1.70 2.96 -8.69
CA HIS A 102 2.71 1.90 -8.65
C HIS A 102 2.56 0.94 -9.85
N ASN A 103 3.64 0.29 -10.25
CA ASN A 103 3.63 -0.74 -11.31
C ASN A 103 2.61 -1.87 -11.09
N SER A 104 2.20 -2.11 -9.84
CA SER A 104 1.16 -3.11 -9.53
C SER A 104 -0.23 -2.74 -10.04
N VAL A 105 -0.47 -1.45 -10.33
CA VAL A 105 -1.65 -0.93 -11.02
C VAL A 105 -1.36 -0.80 -12.52
N LEU A 106 -0.23 -0.19 -12.88
CA LEU A 106 0.08 0.14 -14.27
C LEU A 106 0.22 -1.10 -15.16
N ARG A 107 0.95 -2.12 -14.70
CA ARG A 107 1.23 -3.30 -15.52
C ARG A 107 -0.02 -4.14 -15.85
N PRO A 108 -0.94 -4.41 -14.92
CA PRO A 108 -2.23 -5.02 -15.25
C PRO A 108 -3.05 -4.17 -16.22
N LEU A 109 -3.09 -2.83 -16.06
CA LEU A 109 -3.78 -1.93 -16.97
C LEU A 109 -3.16 -1.95 -18.38
N TYR A 110 -1.83 -1.92 -18.51
CA TYR A 110 -1.15 -2.04 -19.80
C TYR A 110 -1.42 -3.39 -20.47
N ARG A 111 -1.57 -4.47 -19.69
CA ARG A 111 -2.00 -5.77 -20.22
C ARG A 111 -3.42 -5.69 -20.79
N LEU A 112 -4.34 -5.04 -20.08
CA LEU A 112 -5.72 -4.87 -20.53
C LEU A 112 -5.83 -3.91 -21.75
N GLN A 113 -5.00 -2.88 -21.82
CA GLN A 113 -4.93 -2.00 -23.01
C GLN A 113 -4.64 -2.79 -24.28
N LYS A 114 -3.71 -3.77 -24.22
CA LYS A 114 -3.44 -4.67 -25.36
C LYS A 114 -4.62 -5.57 -25.73
N GLN A 115 -5.60 -5.71 -24.83
CA GLN A 115 -6.83 -6.48 -25.01
C GLN A 115 -8.04 -5.60 -25.40
N GLY A 116 -7.83 -4.29 -25.56
CA GLY A 116 -8.85 -3.35 -26.01
C GLY A 116 -9.62 -2.64 -24.90
N VAL A 117 -9.08 -2.58 -23.67
CA VAL A 117 -9.54 -1.65 -22.63
C VAL A 117 -8.89 -0.28 -22.88
N GLU A 118 -9.67 0.79 -22.79
CA GLU A 118 -9.14 2.15 -22.86
C GLU A 118 -8.67 2.60 -21.47
N VAL A 119 -7.52 3.29 -21.39
CA VAL A 119 -7.00 3.83 -20.13
C VAL A 119 -6.65 5.30 -20.30
N SER A 120 -7.19 6.15 -19.44
CA SER A 120 -6.83 7.57 -19.33
C SER A 120 -6.09 7.84 -18.03
N PHE A 121 -5.15 8.78 -18.07
CA PHE A 121 -4.31 9.14 -16.94
C PHE A 121 -4.61 10.54 -16.45
N LEU A 122 -4.98 10.68 -15.18
CA LEU A 122 -5.05 11.97 -14.51
C LEU A 122 -3.64 12.46 -14.23
N SER A 123 -3.32 13.66 -14.72
CA SER A 123 -2.01 14.28 -14.56
C SER A 123 -1.78 14.82 -13.15
N ALA A 124 -0.52 15.06 -12.82
CA ALA A 124 -0.09 15.76 -11.61
C ALA A 124 0.85 16.92 -12.00
N ASP A 125 1.05 17.84 -11.07
CA ASP A 125 2.04 18.90 -11.20
C ASP A 125 3.47 18.41 -10.89
N GLU A 126 4.43 19.32 -10.92
CA GLU A 126 5.87 19.07 -10.62
C GLU A 126 6.13 18.66 -9.15
N GLN A 127 5.16 18.78 -8.27
CA GLN A 127 5.20 18.29 -6.88
C GLN A 127 4.44 16.96 -6.70
N GLY A 128 3.91 16.41 -7.79
CA GLY A 128 3.13 15.17 -7.78
C GLY A 128 1.74 15.32 -7.19
N ILE A 129 1.19 16.54 -7.18
CA ILE A 129 -0.20 16.81 -6.74
C ILE A 129 -1.12 16.64 -7.94
N LEU A 130 -2.15 15.79 -7.81
CA LEU A 130 -3.09 15.50 -8.89
C LEU A 130 -3.93 16.72 -9.28
N ASP A 131 -4.13 16.90 -10.58
CA ASP A 131 -4.99 17.93 -11.16
C ASP A 131 -6.44 17.44 -11.25
N TYR A 132 -7.15 17.51 -10.11
CA TYR A 132 -8.53 17.00 -9.99
C TYR A 132 -9.50 17.71 -10.94
N ASP A 133 -9.26 18.96 -11.34
CA ASP A 133 -10.12 19.73 -12.24
C ASP A 133 -10.19 19.10 -13.64
N LYS A 134 -9.20 18.29 -14.00
CA LYS A 134 -9.20 17.54 -15.26
C LYS A 134 -10.00 16.25 -15.24
N LEU A 135 -10.34 15.74 -14.05
CA LEU A 135 -11.04 14.45 -13.93
C LEU A 135 -12.37 14.41 -14.71
N PRO A 136 -13.25 15.41 -14.63
CA PRO A 136 -14.52 15.40 -15.38
C PRO A 136 -14.35 15.24 -16.89
N ALA A 137 -13.30 15.84 -17.46
CA ALA A 137 -13.01 15.77 -18.90
C ALA A 137 -12.50 14.38 -19.35
N LEU A 138 -11.99 13.56 -18.43
CA LEU A 138 -11.55 12.20 -18.72
C LEU A 138 -12.70 11.18 -18.72
N ILE A 139 -13.85 11.52 -18.13
CA ILE A 139 -14.98 10.61 -18.00
C ILE A 139 -15.69 10.43 -19.35
N LYS A 140 -15.84 9.18 -19.81
CA LYS A 140 -16.52 8.77 -21.02
C LYS A 140 -17.78 7.97 -20.69
N GLU A 141 -18.64 7.72 -21.67
CA GLU A 141 -19.85 6.88 -21.50
C GLU A 141 -19.52 5.45 -21.07
N ASN A 142 -18.41 4.92 -21.56
CA ASN A 142 -17.93 3.57 -21.24
C ASN A 142 -16.97 3.52 -20.04
N THR A 143 -16.81 4.60 -19.26
CA THR A 143 -15.98 4.59 -18.04
C THR A 143 -16.59 3.68 -16.98
N LYS A 144 -15.81 2.70 -16.52
CA LYS A 144 -16.22 1.70 -15.53
C LYS A 144 -15.64 1.96 -14.15
N ALA A 145 -14.43 2.52 -14.08
CA ALA A 145 -13.77 2.75 -12.79
C ALA A 145 -12.78 3.91 -12.86
N VAL A 146 -12.53 4.47 -11.68
CA VAL A 146 -11.34 5.26 -11.34
C VAL A 146 -10.49 4.43 -10.39
N ILE A 147 -9.23 4.15 -10.77
CA ILE A 147 -8.28 3.38 -9.98
C ILE A 147 -7.17 4.31 -9.54
N VAL A 148 -6.94 4.43 -8.23
CA VAL A 148 -5.96 5.37 -7.70
C VAL A 148 -5.20 4.79 -6.52
N THR A 149 -3.91 5.12 -6.40
CA THR A 149 -3.20 4.95 -5.14
C THR A 149 -3.72 5.96 -4.11
N HIS A 150 -4.00 5.50 -2.90
CA HIS A 150 -4.47 6.38 -1.82
C HIS A 150 -3.34 7.28 -1.29
N ALA A 151 -2.09 6.85 -1.40
CA ALA A 151 -0.92 7.71 -1.24
C ALA A 151 0.22 7.24 -2.13
N SER A 152 0.92 8.20 -2.75
CA SER A 152 2.09 7.92 -3.58
C SER A 152 3.21 7.27 -2.76
N ASN A 153 3.73 6.16 -3.24
CA ASN A 153 4.88 5.49 -2.62
C ASN A 153 6.22 6.22 -2.88
N LEU A 154 6.22 7.26 -3.70
CA LEU A 154 7.39 8.10 -3.98
C LEU A 154 7.31 9.43 -3.25
N THR A 155 6.27 10.22 -3.47
CA THR A 155 6.13 11.57 -2.88
C THR A 155 5.46 11.57 -1.51
N GLY A 156 4.76 10.49 -1.15
CA GLY A 156 3.94 10.43 0.05
C GLY A 156 2.62 11.18 -0.06
N ASN A 157 2.36 11.90 -1.16
CA ASN A 157 1.15 12.70 -1.35
C ASN A 157 -0.10 11.82 -1.23
N ILE A 158 -1.05 12.28 -0.42
CA ILE A 158 -2.34 11.62 -0.21
C ILE A 158 -3.29 12.06 -1.33
N THR A 159 -3.95 11.08 -1.95
CA THR A 159 -4.99 11.32 -2.94
C THR A 159 -6.32 11.68 -2.25
N ASP A 160 -6.96 12.75 -2.68
CA ASP A 160 -8.28 13.13 -2.21
C ASP A 160 -9.36 12.25 -2.83
N LEU A 161 -9.65 11.13 -2.16
CA LEU A 161 -10.66 10.16 -2.60
C LEU A 161 -12.09 10.75 -2.53
N GLU A 162 -12.35 11.67 -1.60
CA GLU A 162 -13.66 12.33 -1.49
C GLU A 162 -13.92 13.24 -2.70
N CYS A 163 -12.92 13.98 -3.15
CA CYS A 163 -12.99 14.76 -4.38
C CYS A 163 -13.29 13.88 -5.59
N ILE A 164 -12.54 12.77 -5.76
CA ILE A 164 -12.78 11.82 -6.87
C ILE A 164 -14.18 11.23 -6.77
N LYS A 165 -14.60 10.76 -5.58
CA LYS A 165 -15.92 10.16 -5.39
C LYS A 165 -17.05 11.12 -5.72
N LYS A 166 -16.91 12.39 -5.37
CA LYS A 166 -17.90 13.42 -5.70
C LYS A 166 -18.13 13.54 -7.21
N GLU A 167 -17.05 13.53 -8.01
CA GLU A 167 -17.12 13.64 -9.47
C GLU A 167 -17.77 12.42 -10.15
N ILE A 168 -17.65 11.23 -9.56
CA ILE A 168 -18.18 9.98 -10.12
C ILE A 168 -19.48 9.51 -9.45
N SER A 169 -19.97 10.18 -8.40
CA SER A 169 -21.08 9.72 -7.56
C SER A 169 -22.42 9.59 -8.29
N HIS A 170 -22.61 10.35 -9.36
CA HIS A 170 -23.85 10.32 -10.17
C HIS A 170 -23.79 9.34 -11.35
N LYS A 171 -22.75 8.53 -11.43
CA LYS A 171 -22.48 7.58 -12.51
C LYS A 171 -22.21 6.20 -11.92
N ASP A 172 -22.48 5.15 -12.70
CA ASP A 172 -22.15 3.77 -12.33
C ASP A 172 -20.64 3.51 -12.58
N ILE A 173 -19.80 4.27 -11.86
CA ILE A 173 -18.35 4.21 -11.94
C ILE A 173 -17.80 3.78 -10.58
N LEU A 174 -17.00 2.72 -10.58
CA LEU A 174 -16.36 2.20 -9.36
C LEU A 174 -15.16 3.05 -8.93
N LEU A 175 -14.98 3.21 -7.62
CA LEU A 175 -13.76 3.74 -7.03
C LEU A 175 -12.92 2.58 -6.47
N ILE A 176 -11.73 2.37 -7.05
CA ILE A 176 -10.79 1.34 -6.64
C ILE A 176 -9.55 2.02 -6.07
N ALA A 177 -9.20 1.70 -4.82
CA ALA A 177 -8.08 2.32 -4.13
C ALA A 177 -6.97 1.31 -3.81
N ASP A 178 -5.72 1.65 -4.16
CA ASP A 178 -4.52 0.98 -3.67
C ASP A 178 -4.10 1.62 -2.34
N ALA A 179 -4.35 0.91 -1.24
CA ALA A 179 -4.02 1.33 0.11
C ALA A 179 -2.66 0.80 0.60
N SER A 180 -1.76 0.40 -0.29
CA SER A 180 -0.46 -0.18 0.08
C SER A 180 0.40 0.71 1.00
N GLN A 181 0.22 2.03 0.92
CA GLN A 181 0.95 3.01 1.75
C GLN A 181 0.10 3.60 2.88
N THR A 182 -1.18 3.27 2.96
CA THR A 182 -2.11 3.93 3.87
C THR A 182 -2.82 2.98 4.83
N ALA A 183 -3.00 1.71 4.46
CA ALA A 183 -3.57 0.70 5.35
C ALA A 183 -2.71 0.55 6.62
N GLY A 184 -3.32 0.77 7.78
CA GLY A 184 -2.66 0.80 9.09
C GLY A 184 -1.95 2.12 9.44
N ILE A 185 -1.93 3.10 8.52
CA ILE A 185 -1.30 4.42 8.71
C ILE A 185 -2.37 5.52 8.80
N LEU A 186 -3.30 5.55 7.84
CA LEU A 186 -4.40 6.49 7.81
C LEU A 186 -5.71 5.81 8.23
N PRO A 187 -6.63 6.54 8.86
CA PRO A 187 -8.00 6.07 8.98
C PRO A 187 -8.61 5.87 7.58
N ILE A 188 -9.13 4.69 7.31
CA ILE A 188 -9.83 4.37 6.07
C ILE A 188 -11.22 3.86 6.42
N ASP A 189 -12.23 4.59 6.00
CA ASP A 189 -13.64 4.22 6.11
C ASP A 189 -14.20 4.02 4.70
N VAL A 190 -14.26 2.75 4.26
CA VAL A 190 -14.63 2.43 2.89
C VAL A 190 -16.07 2.85 2.56
N GLN A 191 -16.97 2.83 3.54
CA GLN A 191 -18.35 3.25 3.35
C GLN A 191 -18.47 4.76 3.21
N LYS A 192 -17.85 5.52 4.12
CA LYS A 192 -17.86 6.99 4.09
C LYS A 192 -17.14 7.54 2.88
N MET A 193 -15.98 6.98 2.54
CA MET A 193 -15.18 7.38 1.38
C MET A 193 -15.78 6.89 0.06
N GLY A 194 -16.76 5.98 0.11
CA GLY A 194 -17.42 5.41 -1.06
C GLY A 194 -16.49 4.56 -1.92
N ILE A 195 -15.55 3.86 -1.29
CA ILE A 195 -14.61 2.96 -1.96
C ILE A 195 -15.35 1.66 -2.30
N ASP A 196 -15.28 1.25 -3.54
CA ASP A 196 -15.92 0.02 -4.01
C ASP A 196 -15.00 -1.21 -3.91
N VAL A 197 -13.69 -0.99 -4.11
CA VAL A 197 -12.64 -2.01 -3.92
C VAL A 197 -11.42 -1.33 -3.28
N LEU A 198 -10.94 -1.90 -2.17
CA LEU A 198 -9.71 -1.45 -1.50
C LEU A 198 -8.68 -2.58 -1.52
N CYS A 199 -7.53 -2.38 -2.14
CA CYS A 199 -6.44 -3.35 -2.16
C CYS A 199 -5.36 -2.97 -1.14
N PHE A 200 -4.84 -3.95 -0.38
CA PHE A 200 -3.86 -3.69 0.68
C PHE A 200 -2.81 -4.80 0.81
N THR A 201 -1.70 -4.49 1.47
CA THR A 201 -0.64 -5.44 1.82
C THR A 201 -0.41 -5.48 3.33
N GLY A 202 -0.11 -6.65 3.86
CA GLY A 202 0.05 -6.83 5.31
C GLY A 202 1.39 -6.38 5.87
N HIS A 203 2.45 -6.32 5.05
CA HIS A 203 3.83 -6.20 5.54
C HIS A 203 4.38 -4.76 5.66
N LYS A 204 3.60 -3.74 5.28
CA LYS A 204 3.96 -2.31 5.38
C LYS A 204 3.31 -1.69 6.62
N GLY A 205 2.44 -0.71 6.45
CA GLY A 205 1.77 -0.01 7.55
C GLY A 205 0.94 -0.91 8.46
N LEU A 206 0.39 -2.00 7.96
CA LEU A 206 -0.28 -3.02 8.79
C LEU A 206 0.67 -3.82 9.68
N MET A 207 2.00 -3.70 9.51
CA MET A 207 3.05 -4.30 10.34
C MET A 207 3.03 -5.83 10.46
N GLY A 208 2.24 -6.50 9.64
CA GLY A 208 2.16 -7.96 9.55
C GLY A 208 3.33 -8.58 8.78
N PRO A 209 3.36 -9.91 8.62
CA PRO A 209 4.40 -10.59 7.88
C PRO A 209 4.25 -10.38 6.36
N GLN A 210 5.36 -10.56 5.63
CA GLN A 210 5.35 -10.69 4.18
C GLN A 210 4.51 -11.92 3.78
N GLY A 211 4.00 -11.92 2.53
CA GLY A 211 3.13 -13.00 2.07
C GLY A 211 1.69 -12.89 2.58
N THR A 212 1.29 -11.71 3.05
CA THR A 212 -0.09 -11.37 3.46
C THR A 212 -0.56 -10.09 2.78
N GLY A 213 -1.82 -10.05 2.45
CA GLY A 213 -2.52 -8.94 1.85
C GLY A 213 -3.99 -9.31 1.62
N GLY A 214 -4.70 -8.47 0.93
CA GLY A 214 -6.10 -8.73 0.61
C GLY A 214 -6.77 -7.59 -0.14
N LEU A 215 -8.04 -7.80 -0.39
CA LEU A 215 -8.91 -6.76 -0.91
C LEU A 215 -10.25 -6.77 -0.19
N TYR A 216 -10.77 -5.57 0.05
CA TYR A 216 -12.17 -5.35 0.34
C TYR A 216 -12.93 -5.19 -0.97
N VAL A 217 -14.08 -5.79 -1.06
CA VAL A 217 -15.02 -5.68 -2.18
C VAL A 217 -16.39 -5.32 -1.64
N ARG A 218 -16.92 -4.15 -2.03
CA ARG A 218 -18.26 -3.72 -1.63
C ARG A 218 -19.32 -4.74 -2.08
N GLN A 219 -20.31 -4.98 -1.25
CA GLN A 219 -21.42 -5.86 -1.60
C GLN A 219 -22.06 -5.47 -2.94
N GLY A 220 -22.26 -6.46 -3.80
CA GLY A 220 -22.82 -6.28 -5.13
C GLY A 220 -21.81 -6.04 -6.25
N VAL A 221 -20.55 -5.70 -5.95
CA VAL A 221 -19.47 -5.64 -6.94
C VAL A 221 -19.06 -7.06 -7.31
N LYS A 222 -19.08 -7.38 -8.61
CA LYS A 222 -18.73 -8.71 -9.12
C LYS A 222 -17.36 -8.67 -9.77
N ILE A 223 -16.42 -9.42 -9.20
CA ILE A 223 -15.05 -9.57 -9.71
C ILE A 223 -14.88 -11.01 -10.17
N ASN A 224 -14.44 -11.24 -11.40
CA ASN A 224 -14.06 -12.57 -11.86
C ASN A 224 -12.79 -13.03 -11.12
N PRO A 225 -12.73 -14.27 -10.61
CA PRO A 225 -11.58 -14.71 -9.84
C PRO A 225 -10.32 -14.80 -10.70
N LEU A 226 -9.18 -14.34 -10.17
CA LEU A 226 -7.87 -14.47 -10.82
C LEU A 226 -7.42 -15.92 -10.87
N LYS A 227 -7.74 -16.68 -9.83
CA LYS A 227 -7.39 -18.10 -9.67
C LYS A 227 -8.65 -18.89 -9.38
N VAL A 228 -8.77 -20.07 -9.95
CA VAL A 228 -9.82 -21.05 -9.70
C VAL A 228 -9.19 -22.37 -9.25
N GLY A 229 -9.86 -23.11 -8.39
CA GLY A 229 -9.31 -24.39 -7.90
C GLY A 229 -9.92 -24.83 -6.59
N GLY A 230 -9.15 -25.48 -5.74
CA GLY A 230 -9.62 -25.99 -4.46
C GLY A 230 -10.07 -24.87 -3.54
N SER A 231 -11.32 -24.95 -3.10
CA SER A 231 -11.95 -24.00 -2.17
C SER A 231 -12.34 -24.63 -0.82
N GLY A 232 -12.22 -25.96 -0.72
CA GLY A 232 -12.69 -26.73 0.45
C GLY A 232 -14.21 -26.91 0.54
N ILE A 233 -14.97 -26.32 -0.40
CA ILE A 233 -16.44 -26.42 -0.48
C ILE A 233 -16.89 -26.79 -1.90
N HIS A 234 -18.10 -27.31 -2.06
CA HIS A 234 -18.73 -27.63 -3.35
C HIS A 234 -17.84 -28.47 -4.28
N SER A 235 -17.18 -29.54 -3.74
CA SER A 235 -16.14 -30.31 -4.44
C SER A 235 -16.64 -31.04 -5.70
N PHE A 236 -17.94 -31.22 -5.87
CA PHE A 236 -18.52 -31.85 -7.06
C PHE A 236 -18.99 -30.86 -8.12
N ASP A 237 -18.98 -29.55 -7.81
CA ASP A 237 -19.33 -28.52 -8.78
C ASP A 237 -18.15 -28.31 -9.77
N HIS A 238 -18.48 -28.14 -11.04
CA HIS A 238 -17.49 -27.83 -12.08
C HIS A 238 -17.02 -26.37 -11.98
N ASP A 239 -17.89 -25.49 -11.49
CA ASP A 239 -17.62 -24.08 -11.34
C ASP A 239 -16.99 -23.76 -9.97
N HIS A 240 -16.14 -22.73 -9.96
CA HIS A 240 -15.61 -22.19 -8.72
C HIS A 240 -16.73 -21.52 -7.89
N PRO A 241 -16.67 -21.56 -6.53
CA PRO A 241 -17.69 -20.95 -5.67
C PRO A 241 -17.96 -19.48 -6.04
N LYS A 242 -19.22 -19.07 -5.95
CA LYS A 242 -19.66 -17.69 -6.27
C LYS A 242 -19.77 -16.80 -5.03
N ALA A 243 -19.83 -17.40 -3.86
CA ALA A 243 -19.96 -16.66 -2.60
C ALA A 243 -18.61 -16.11 -2.16
N MET A 244 -18.61 -14.86 -1.72
CA MET A 244 -17.44 -14.26 -1.05
C MET A 244 -17.31 -14.86 0.37
N PRO A 245 -16.10 -14.98 0.89
CA PRO A 245 -14.81 -14.63 0.28
C PRO A 245 -14.20 -15.74 -0.60
N GLU A 246 -14.73 -16.98 -0.56
CA GLU A 246 -14.19 -18.16 -1.27
C GLU A 246 -14.11 -17.96 -2.77
N HIS A 247 -14.97 -17.09 -3.32
CA HIS A 247 -14.94 -16.73 -4.74
C HIS A 247 -13.60 -16.18 -5.19
N LEU A 248 -12.89 -15.44 -4.34
CA LEU A 248 -11.60 -14.83 -4.66
C LEU A 248 -10.41 -15.53 -3.96
N GLU A 249 -10.69 -16.58 -3.18
CA GLU A 249 -9.69 -17.35 -2.43
C GLU A 249 -9.61 -18.78 -2.94
N ALA A 250 -8.65 -19.08 -3.80
CA ALA A 250 -8.40 -20.44 -4.28
C ALA A 250 -7.11 -21.00 -3.66
N GLY A 251 -7.17 -22.25 -3.22
CA GLY A 251 -6.04 -22.95 -2.58
C GLY A 251 -6.01 -22.78 -1.07
N THR A 252 -5.05 -23.43 -0.43
CA THR A 252 -4.85 -23.32 1.02
C THR A 252 -4.34 -21.94 1.38
N LEU A 253 -5.02 -21.24 2.28
CA LEU A 253 -4.62 -19.92 2.75
C LEU A 253 -3.33 -19.99 3.58
N ASN A 254 -2.59 -18.88 3.60
CA ASN A 254 -1.43 -18.68 4.46
C ASN A 254 -1.85 -18.45 5.92
N VAL A 255 -2.36 -19.50 6.59
CA VAL A 255 -2.88 -19.41 7.97
C VAL A 255 -1.86 -18.83 8.94
N HIS A 256 -0.59 -19.24 8.84
CA HIS A 256 0.46 -18.77 9.74
C HIS A 256 0.72 -17.27 9.56
N GLY A 257 0.81 -16.82 8.30
CA GLY A 257 0.96 -15.39 8.00
C GLY A 257 -0.28 -14.57 8.40
N ILE A 258 -1.49 -15.11 8.19
CA ILE A 258 -2.75 -14.47 8.60
C ILE A 258 -2.81 -14.35 10.13
N ALA A 259 -2.40 -15.37 10.88
CA ALA A 259 -2.30 -15.30 12.34
C ALA A 259 -1.36 -14.17 12.79
N GLY A 260 -0.17 -14.08 12.17
CA GLY A 260 0.75 -12.97 12.43
C GLY A 260 0.18 -11.61 12.07
N LEU A 261 -0.59 -11.51 10.97
CA LEU A 261 -1.31 -10.28 10.64
C LEU A 261 -2.34 -9.93 11.71
N GLY A 262 -3.05 -10.92 12.27
CA GLY A 262 -3.97 -10.73 13.40
C GLY A 262 -3.27 -10.14 14.63
N GLY A 263 -2.07 -10.64 14.96
CA GLY A 263 -1.24 -10.08 16.03
C GLY A 263 -0.87 -8.61 15.76
N ALA A 264 -0.52 -8.28 14.52
CA ALA A 264 -0.25 -6.90 14.11
C ALA A 264 -1.49 -5.99 14.23
N LEU A 265 -2.66 -6.48 13.84
CA LEU A 265 -3.91 -5.74 13.94
C LEU A 265 -4.32 -5.47 15.40
N ASN A 266 -4.07 -6.41 16.32
CA ASN A 266 -4.25 -6.17 17.75
C ASN A 266 -3.37 -5.01 18.22
N TYR A 267 -2.08 -5.05 17.91
CA TYR A 267 -1.14 -3.97 18.23
C TYR A 267 -1.58 -2.62 17.66
N LEU A 268 -2.02 -2.58 16.39
CA LEU A 268 -2.48 -1.34 15.75
C LEU A 268 -3.77 -0.80 16.40
N SER A 269 -4.67 -1.68 16.83
CA SER A 269 -5.91 -1.27 17.50
C SER A 269 -5.68 -0.60 18.85
N GLU A 270 -4.59 -0.96 19.55
CA GLU A 270 -4.21 -0.36 20.83
C GLU A 270 -3.62 1.06 20.65
N ILE A 271 -2.86 1.28 19.56
CA ILE A 271 -2.22 2.59 19.31
C ILE A 271 -3.15 3.54 18.56
N GLY A 272 -3.86 3.04 17.56
CA GLY A 272 -4.72 3.82 16.65
C GLY A 272 -3.96 4.49 15.52
N THR A 273 -4.56 4.48 14.32
CA THR A 273 -3.97 5.04 13.10
C THR A 273 -3.73 6.55 13.18
N GLU A 274 -4.57 7.29 13.92
CA GLU A 274 -4.39 8.73 14.11
C GLU A 274 -3.11 9.07 14.89
N ALA A 275 -2.77 8.28 15.91
CA ALA A 275 -1.53 8.47 16.66
C ALA A 275 -0.31 8.11 15.79
N ILE A 276 -0.43 7.05 14.99
CA ILE A 276 0.61 6.60 14.05
C ILE A 276 0.93 7.70 13.04
N ILE A 277 -0.07 8.16 12.30
CA ILE A 277 0.16 9.18 11.25
C ILE A 277 0.66 10.51 11.84
N LYS A 278 0.16 10.91 13.01
CA LYS A 278 0.64 12.10 13.70
C LYS A 278 2.12 12.01 14.03
N LYS A 279 2.57 10.85 14.54
CA LYS A 279 3.98 10.61 14.86
C LYS A 279 4.84 10.60 13.59
N GLU A 280 4.43 9.87 12.56
CA GLU A 280 5.18 9.79 11.30
C GLU A 280 5.32 11.15 10.62
N ARG A 281 4.25 11.93 10.55
CA ARG A 281 4.29 13.31 10.03
C ARG A 281 5.21 14.22 10.83
N SER A 282 5.22 14.10 12.16
CA SER A 282 6.13 14.89 12.99
C SER A 282 7.59 14.59 12.71
N LEU A 283 7.93 13.32 12.48
CA LEU A 283 9.29 12.88 12.15
C LEU A 283 9.73 13.39 10.77
N ILE A 284 8.86 13.25 9.76
CA ILE A 284 9.16 13.73 8.39
C ILE A 284 9.27 15.26 8.38
N LYS A 285 8.36 15.95 9.04
CA LYS A 285 8.46 17.42 9.15
C LYS A 285 9.76 17.85 9.83
N ARG A 286 10.16 17.18 10.92
CA ARG A 286 11.43 17.45 11.63
C ARG A 286 12.63 17.29 10.71
N LEU A 287 12.64 16.25 9.86
CA LEU A 287 13.70 16.05 8.86
C LEU A 287 13.69 17.16 7.82
N GLU A 288 12.54 17.40 7.23
CA GLU A 288 12.34 18.39 6.18
C GLU A 288 12.75 19.79 6.62
N ASP A 289 12.33 20.22 7.82
CA ASP A 289 12.69 21.54 8.38
C ASP A 289 14.21 21.71 8.59
N GLN A 290 14.97 20.61 8.73
CA GLN A 290 16.42 20.66 8.89
C GLN A 290 17.20 20.68 7.57
N ILE A 291 16.62 20.20 6.47
CA ILE A 291 17.34 20.04 5.20
C ILE A 291 16.83 20.92 4.06
N ARG A 292 15.62 21.49 4.17
CA ARG A 292 14.95 22.23 3.07
C ARG A 292 15.72 23.45 2.58
N ASP A 293 16.50 24.08 3.43
CA ASP A 293 17.24 25.33 3.10
C ASP A 293 18.65 25.06 2.54
N LEU A 294 19.03 23.79 2.35
CA LEU A 294 20.29 23.45 1.70
C LEU A 294 20.20 23.75 0.21
N GLN A 295 21.21 24.45 -0.35
CA GLN A 295 21.14 25.01 -1.72
C GLN A 295 21.03 23.95 -2.82
N ASN A 296 21.66 22.80 -2.63
CA ASN A 296 21.67 21.71 -3.60
C ASN A 296 20.70 20.58 -3.28
N ILE A 297 19.77 20.75 -2.31
CA ILE A 297 18.71 19.80 -2.02
C ILE A 297 17.46 20.13 -2.82
N HIS A 298 16.93 19.12 -3.50
CA HIS A 298 15.62 19.19 -4.15
C HIS A 298 14.65 18.21 -3.46
N LEU A 299 13.57 18.76 -2.87
CA LEU A 299 12.54 17.99 -2.18
C LEU A 299 11.34 17.77 -3.11
N TYR A 300 10.76 16.55 -3.08
CA TYR A 300 9.60 16.18 -3.87
C TYR A 300 8.39 15.92 -2.96
N GLY A 301 7.21 16.25 -3.46
CA GLY A 301 5.94 16.06 -2.78
C GLY A 301 5.30 17.37 -2.32
N ASN A 302 4.08 17.27 -1.81
CA ASN A 302 3.31 18.42 -1.34
C ASN A 302 4.07 19.15 -0.22
N PRO A 303 4.27 20.48 -0.33
CA PRO A 303 4.93 21.28 0.71
C PRO A 303 4.21 21.22 2.07
N ASP A 304 2.89 21.00 2.07
CA ASP A 304 2.13 20.76 3.28
C ASP A 304 2.28 19.29 3.70
N SER A 305 3.09 19.07 4.73
CA SER A 305 3.34 17.73 5.29
C SER A 305 2.07 17.05 5.84
N SER A 306 1.00 17.81 6.13
CA SER A 306 -0.29 17.25 6.54
C SER A 306 -1.00 16.50 5.41
N GLN A 307 -0.63 16.79 4.16
CA GLN A 307 -1.13 16.14 2.96
C GLN A 307 -0.25 14.96 2.50
N ARG A 308 0.66 14.50 3.36
CA ARG A 308 1.55 13.35 3.07
C ARG A 308 1.48 12.30 4.19
N VAL A 309 1.81 11.08 3.82
CA VAL A 309 2.19 10.02 4.76
C VAL A 309 3.66 10.15 5.16
N GLY A 310 4.17 9.27 6.02
CA GLY A 310 5.54 9.29 6.55
C GLY A 310 6.65 9.06 5.51
N ILE A 311 6.59 9.74 4.37
CA ILE A 311 7.53 9.63 3.23
C ILE A 311 8.07 11.00 2.87
N LEU A 312 9.38 11.07 2.61
CA LEU A 312 10.08 12.22 2.03
C LEU A 312 11.04 11.73 0.95
N SER A 313 10.89 12.25 -0.27
CA SER A 313 11.83 12.01 -1.36
C SER A 313 12.63 13.26 -1.71
N PHE A 314 13.90 13.07 -2.03
CA PHE A 314 14.80 14.17 -2.35
C PHE A 314 15.92 13.72 -3.30
N ASN A 315 16.61 14.70 -3.87
CA ASN A 315 17.90 14.54 -4.55
C ASN A 315 18.89 15.60 -4.06
N ILE A 316 20.18 15.33 -4.24
CA ILE A 316 21.28 16.27 -3.98
C ILE A 316 21.91 16.63 -5.31
N GLY A 317 21.74 17.87 -5.76
CA GLY A 317 22.23 18.34 -7.06
C GLY A 317 21.81 17.37 -8.19
N ASP A 318 22.77 17.07 -9.07
CA ASP A 318 22.60 16.13 -10.18
C ASP A 318 23.12 14.71 -9.86
N GLU A 319 23.44 14.43 -8.60
CA GLU A 319 24.00 13.14 -8.19
C GLU A 319 23.01 11.99 -8.37
N ASP A 320 23.51 10.80 -8.75
CA ASP A 320 22.71 9.59 -8.83
C ASP A 320 22.16 9.23 -7.45
N SER A 321 20.85 9.00 -7.39
CA SER A 321 20.19 8.64 -6.14
C SER A 321 20.75 7.36 -5.47
N ALA A 322 21.32 6.44 -6.27
CA ALA A 322 21.96 5.24 -5.73
C ALA A 322 23.25 5.61 -4.98
N TYR A 323 24.08 6.51 -5.53
CA TYR A 323 25.27 6.98 -4.84
C TYR A 323 24.95 7.62 -3.47
N VAL A 324 23.93 8.47 -3.44
CA VAL A 324 23.50 9.13 -2.19
C VAL A 324 23.03 8.09 -1.15
N ALA A 325 22.25 7.09 -1.57
CA ALA A 325 21.75 6.05 -0.67
C ALA A 325 22.88 5.15 -0.16
N ASP A 326 23.81 4.77 -1.04
CA ASP A 326 24.98 3.94 -0.68
C ASP A 326 25.88 4.68 0.31
N TRP A 327 26.15 5.97 0.09
CA TRP A 327 26.95 6.79 1.01
C TRP A 327 26.29 6.89 2.40
N LEU A 328 24.98 7.13 2.46
CA LEU A 328 24.23 7.19 3.72
C LEU A 328 24.33 5.86 4.49
N PHE A 329 24.33 4.74 3.78
CA PHE A 329 24.42 3.43 4.41
C PHE A 329 25.87 3.11 4.84
N GLU A 330 26.85 3.30 3.99
CA GLU A 330 28.24 2.91 4.24
C GLU A 330 28.93 3.81 5.29
N GLU A 331 28.65 5.12 5.28
CA GLU A 331 29.31 6.07 6.17
C GLU A 331 28.55 6.33 7.49
N GLU A 332 27.22 6.19 7.47
CA GLU A 332 26.39 6.62 8.61
C GLU A 332 25.42 5.52 9.10
N GLU A 333 25.45 4.33 8.49
CA GLU A 333 24.54 3.20 8.79
C GLU A 333 23.04 3.55 8.69
N ILE A 334 22.69 4.40 7.72
CA ILE A 334 21.31 4.87 7.47
C ILE A 334 20.78 4.17 6.22
N ALA A 335 19.82 3.26 6.41
CA ALA A 335 19.18 2.52 5.33
C ALA A 335 18.01 3.30 4.75
N VAL A 336 18.15 3.76 3.51
CA VAL A 336 17.13 4.43 2.70
C VAL A 336 16.97 3.70 1.37
N ARG A 337 16.06 4.14 0.52
CA ARG A 337 15.89 3.55 -0.80
C ARG A 337 16.12 4.57 -1.90
N SER A 338 16.79 4.14 -2.98
CA SER A 338 17.05 4.93 -4.19
C SER A 338 16.34 4.38 -5.42
N GLY A 339 16.36 5.13 -6.51
CA GLY A 339 15.95 4.72 -7.86
C GLY A 339 14.50 5.04 -8.20
N ALA A 340 13.87 4.17 -8.99
CA ALA A 340 12.56 4.45 -9.62
C ALA A 340 11.34 4.04 -8.77
N HIS A 341 11.51 3.39 -7.64
CA HIS A 341 10.45 3.01 -6.68
C HIS A 341 9.21 2.34 -7.29
N CYS A 342 9.32 1.73 -8.47
CA CYS A 342 8.19 1.19 -9.23
C CYS A 342 7.09 2.22 -9.56
N ALA A 343 7.42 3.52 -9.65
CA ALA A 343 6.51 4.62 -9.95
C ALA A 343 6.96 5.40 -11.20
N PRO A 344 7.00 4.76 -12.39
CA PRO A 344 7.66 5.31 -13.58
C PRO A 344 7.03 6.61 -14.08
N LEU A 345 5.70 6.73 -14.07
CA LEU A 345 5.01 7.92 -14.54
C LEU A 345 5.20 9.12 -13.60
N MET A 346 5.33 8.87 -12.29
CA MET A 346 5.67 9.92 -11.34
C MET A 346 7.09 10.45 -11.59
N HIS A 347 8.06 9.58 -11.88
CA HIS A 347 9.41 10.02 -12.24
C HIS A 347 9.45 10.81 -13.55
N GLU A 348 8.57 10.50 -14.52
CA GLU A 348 8.38 11.30 -15.73
C GLU A 348 7.82 12.69 -15.40
N THR A 349 6.81 12.75 -14.52
CA THR A 349 6.20 14.00 -14.05
C THR A 349 7.18 14.89 -13.28
N LEU A 350 7.98 14.30 -12.38
CA LEU A 350 8.96 15.01 -11.56
C LEU A 350 10.28 15.33 -12.31
N GLY A 351 10.46 14.84 -13.54
CA GLY A 351 11.71 15.02 -14.30
C GLY A 351 12.90 14.18 -13.77
N THR A 352 12.67 13.18 -12.94
CA THR A 352 13.71 12.40 -12.25
C THR A 352 13.94 11.02 -12.85
N LYS A 353 13.52 10.79 -14.09
CA LYS A 353 13.57 9.47 -14.74
C LYS A 353 14.98 8.88 -14.81
N MET A 354 15.99 9.71 -15.08
CA MET A 354 17.38 9.27 -15.22
C MET A 354 18.11 9.21 -13.89
N GLN A 355 17.86 10.17 -13.00
CA GLN A 355 18.53 10.31 -11.72
C GLN A 355 17.92 9.40 -10.63
N GLY A 356 16.63 9.07 -10.75
CA GLY A 356 15.87 8.48 -9.67
C GLY A 356 15.60 9.48 -8.55
N ALA A 357 15.26 8.98 -7.38
CA ALA A 357 15.15 9.78 -6.16
C ALA A 357 15.57 8.95 -4.94
N VAL A 358 16.10 9.62 -3.93
CA VAL A 358 16.30 9.04 -2.60
C VAL A 358 15.00 9.18 -1.83
N ARG A 359 14.50 8.07 -1.30
CA ARG A 359 13.28 8.05 -0.50
C ARG A 359 13.59 7.66 0.94
N ILE A 360 13.21 8.51 1.86
CA ILE A 360 13.14 8.24 3.30
C ILE A 360 11.71 7.93 3.64
N SER A 361 11.48 6.84 4.38
CA SER A 361 10.17 6.47 4.88
C SER A 361 10.27 5.98 6.32
N VAL A 362 9.58 6.68 7.20
CA VAL A 362 9.57 6.41 8.63
C VAL A 362 8.42 5.48 9.02
N SER A 363 8.52 4.92 10.21
CA SER A 363 7.39 4.35 10.94
C SER A 363 7.26 5.05 12.29
N HIS A 364 6.13 4.87 12.95
CA HIS A 364 5.93 5.40 14.31
C HIS A 364 6.95 4.86 15.34
N LYS A 365 7.71 3.82 15.01
CA LYS A 365 8.77 3.26 15.86
C LYS A 365 10.11 4.00 15.73
N ASN A 366 10.29 4.82 14.70
CA ASN A 366 11.48 5.64 14.57
C ASN A 366 11.49 6.76 15.63
N THR A 367 12.68 7.22 15.98
CA THR A 367 12.90 8.24 17.00
C THR A 367 13.32 9.57 16.40
N GLU A 368 13.15 10.65 17.17
CA GLU A 368 13.63 11.99 16.77
C GLU A 368 15.16 12.03 16.64
N GLU A 369 15.87 11.26 17.48
CA GLU A 369 17.32 11.16 17.45
C GLU A 369 17.81 10.52 16.14
N GLU A 370 17.14 9.46 15.65
CA GLU A 370 17.42 8.85 14.34
C GLU A 370 17.23 9.86 13.22
N ILE A 371 16.20 10.68 13.29
CA ILE A 371 15.90 11.74 12.31
C ILE A 371 16.95 12.84 12.34
N ASP A 372 17.37 13.29 13.53
CA ASP A 372 18.42 14.31 13.66
C ASP A 372 19.78 13.83 13.13
N ARG A 373 20.14 12.55 13.39
CA ARG A 373 21.33 11.93 12.82
C ARG A 373 21.24 11.88 11.29
N THR A 374 20.08 11.50 10.76
CA THR A 374 19.84 11.47 9.31
C THR A 374 19.97 12.86 8.69
N ALA A 375 19.41 13.88 9.30
CA ALA A 375 19.53 15.26 8.82
C ALA A 375 21.01 15.73 8.80
N LYS A 376 21.78 15.39 9.84
CA LYS A 376 23.23 15.71 9.90
C LYS A 376 24.00 14.99 8.79
N ALA A 377 23.69 13.72 8.53
CA ALA A 377 24.33 12.95 7.46
C ALA A 377 24.05 13.56 6.08
N ILE A 378 22.79 13.92 5.81
CA ILE A 378 22.39 14.59 4.56
C ILE A 378 23.12 15.95 4.40
N LYS A 379 23.20 16.76 5.45
CA LYS A 379 23.93 18.03 5.44
C LYS A 379 25.41 17.83 5.11
N LYS A 380 26.05 16.83 5.76
CA LYS A 380 27.45 16.50 5.51
C LYS A 380 27.68 16.11 4.06
N LEU A 381 26.84 15.22 3.52
CA LEU A 381 26.95 14.79 2.12
C LEU A 381 26.69 15.95 1.16
N SER A 382 25.65 16.76 1.40
CA SER A 382 25.33 17.96 0.61
C SER A 382 26.55 18.90 0.49
N GLN A 383 27.25 19.17 1.59
CA GLN A 383 28.47 19.99 1.61
C GLN A 383 29.66 19.35 0.89
N LEU A 384 29.75 18.02 0.85
CA LEU A 384 30.80 17.31 0.11
C LEU A 384 30.59 17.36 -1.42
N LEU A 385 29.33 17.59 -1.82
CA LEU A 385 28.91 17.63 -3.23
C LEU A 385 28.71 19.06 -3.80
N GLU A 386 28.93 20.08 -3.00
CA GLU A 386 29.06 21.50 -3.45
C GLU A 386 30.41 21.75 -4.10
#